data_fc4ea0a91a8bf64cda72ba18b7825b9b
#
_entry.id   fc4ea0a91a8bf64cda72ba18b7825b9b
#
_cell.length_a   1.000
_cell.length_b   1.000
_cell.length_c   1.000
_cell.angle_alpha   90.00
_cell.angle_beta   90.00
_cell.angle_gamma   90.00
#
_symmetry.space_group_name_H-M   'P 1'
#
loop_
_entity.id
_entity.type
_entity.pdbx_description
1 polymer ?
#
loop_
_entity_poly.entity_id
_entity_poly.type
_entity_poly.pdbx_seq_one_letter_code
_entity_poly.pdbx_strand_id
1 'polypeptide(L)'
;MTRLVLIVLCLFATAPVAARDAVPWRGCFEAAARLHDVPMDLLLGVAMTESSLDADARSHANAHGVMQIQWPGTARHLGVRRVSELYNPCLNIELGARYLAELRARADGDLDVALASYNYGPSRIERTLARGESLPDGAKRYVARVQAHRAQALDAGEDAVAAALANVGDDLLNFRHAFRAERVAASLNAQFESARFEVVAREDSHAVRMRVEGDALSMADASRLAALGFTEDAR
;
A
#
# COMPACT_ATOMS: atom_id res chain seq x y z
N MET A 1 -59.41 33.74 0.29
CA MET A 1 -58.24 33.69 -0.61
C MET A 1 -57.10 32.96 0.12
N THR A 2 -57.05 31.63 -0.02
CA THR A 2 -56.10 30.77 0.70
C THR A 2 -54.86 30.54 -0.17
N ARG A 3 -53.72 31.04 0.25
CA ARG A 3 -52.46 30.87 -0.46
C ARG A 3 -51.88 29.49 -0.09
N LEU A 4 -51.83 28.61 -1.09
CA LEU A 4 -51.14 27.32 -1.02
C LEU A 4 -49.63 27.55 -1.16
N VAL A 5 -48.87 27.28 -0.11
CA VAL A 5 -47.40 27.30 -0.15
C VAL A 5 -46.93 25.91 -0.55
N LEU A 6 -46.42 25.79 -1.76
CA LEU A 6 -45.79 24.59 -2.27
C LEU A 6 -44.37 24.50 -1.68
N ILE A 7 -44.17 23.59 -0.73
CA ILE A 7 -42.81 23.24 -0.26
C ILE A 7 -42.24 22.22 -1.25
N VAL A 8 -41.31 22.68 -2.07
CA VAL A 8 -40.51 21.79 -2.92
C VAL A 8 -39.41 21.15 -2.05
N LEU A 9 -39.58 19.90 -1.70
CA LEU A 9 -38.59 19.09 -0.99
C LEU A 9 -37.53 18.64 -2.02
N CYS A 10 -36.41 19.35 -2.09
CA CYS A 10 -35.25 18.90 -2.85
C CYS A 10 -34.62 17.69 -2.12
N LEU A 11 -34.95 16.47 -2.57
CA LEU A 11 -34.22 15.27 -2.23
C LEU A 11 -32.83 15.34 -2.89
N PHE A 12 -31.83 15.81 -2.16
CA PHE A 12 -30.45 15.57 -2.53
C PHE A 12 -30.18 14.07 -2.38
N ALA A 13 -30.21 13.34 -3.49
CA ALA A 13 -29.69 12.00 -3.56
C ALA A 13 -28.16 12.10 -3.33
N THR A 14 -27.73 11.83 -2.11
CA THR A 14 -26.30 11.57 -1.83
C THR A 14 -25.95 10.26 -2.52
N ALA A 15 -25.33 10.34 -3.69
CA ALA A 15 -24.69 9.18 -4.30
C ALA A 15 -23.65 8.66 -3.28
N PRO A 16 -23.58 7.33 -3.03
CA PRO A 16 -22.50 6.78 -2.22
C PRO A 16 -21.19 7.14 -2.94
N VAL A 17 -20.32 7.89 -2.27
CA VAL A 17 -18.94 8.04 -2.70
C VAL A 17 -18.37 6.63 -2.71
N ALA A 18 -18.05 6.11 -3.90
CA ALA A 18 -17.39 4.84 -4.06
C ALA A 18 -16.11 4.93 -3.20
N ALA A 19 -15.99 4.03 -2.22
CA ALA A 19 -14.77 3.90 -1.45
C ALA A 19 -13.64 3.80 -2.48
N ARG A 20 -12.72 4.77 -2.50
CA ARG A 20 -11.49 4.69 -3.28
C ARG A 20 -10.86 3.37 -2.91
N ASP A 21 -10.67 2.50 -3.89
CA ASP A 21 -10.32 1.10 -3.71
C ASP A 21 -9.10 0.98 -2.79
N ALA A 22 -9.35 0.60 -1.55
CA ALA A 22 -8.27 0.32 -0.62
C ALA A 22 -7.43 -0.80 -1.21
N VAL A 23 -6.10 -0.63 -1.22
CA VAL A 23 -5.17 -1.66 -1.72
C VAL A 23 -5.51 -2.99 -1.04
N PRO A 24 -5.90 -4.02 -1.80
CA PRO A 24 -6.21 -5.33 -1.21
C PRO A 24 -5.01 -5.85 -0.41
N TRP A 25 -5.27 -6.47 0.74
CA TRP A 25 -4.22 -7.02 1.63
C TRP A 25 -3.12 -6.02 2.04
N ARG A 26 -3.42 -4.75 2.14
CA ARG A 26 -2.46 -3.69 2.51
C ARG A 26 -1.59 -4.07 3.69
N GLY A 27 -2.18 -4.59 4.79
CA GLY A 27 -1.43 -5.02 5.97
C GLY A 27 -0.41 -6.13 5.68
N CYS A 28 -0.67 -7.01 4.69
CA CYS A 28 0.27 -8.04 4.27
C CYS A 28 1.46 -7.43 3.51
N PHE A 29 1.21 -6.45 2.64
CA PHE A 29 2.26 -5.69 1.96
C PHE A 29 3.14 -4.93 2.94
N GLU A 30 2.54 -4.23 3.91
CA GLU A 30 3.28 -3.51 4.96
C GLU A 30 4.12 -4.45 5.82
N ALA A 31 3.60 -5.61 6.21
CA ALA A 31 4.33 -6.60 6.98
C ALA A 31 5.51 -7.18 6.18
N ALA A 32 5.28 -7.55 4.93
CA ALA A 32 6.31 -8.11 4.04
C ALA A 32 7.40 -7.06 3.72
N ALA A 33 7.03 -5.81 3.48
CA ALA A 33 7.95 -4.70 3.25
C ALA A 33 8.92 -4.53 4.42
N ARG A 34 8.39 -4.49 5.65
CA ARG A 34 9.21 -4.38 6.86
C ARG A 34 10.08 -5.63 7.10
N LEU A 35 9.53 -6.83 6.88
CA LEU A 35 10.24 -8.08 7.17
C LEU A 35 11.45 -8.29 6.26
N HIS A 36 11.34 -7.89 5.00
CA HIS A 36 12.36 -8.18 3.97
C HIS A 36 13.11 -6.94 3.49
N ASP A 37 12.90 -5.77 4.11
CA ASP A 37 13.52 -4.49 3.73
C ASP A 37 13.31 -4.17 2.24
N VAL A 38 12.07 -4.31 1.78
CA VAL A 38 11.67 -3.99 0.41
C VAL A 38 10.61 -2.87 0.46
N PRO A 39 10.80 -1.75 -0.25
CA PRO A 39 9.81 -0.66 -0.27
C PRO A 39 8.43 -1.16 -0.68
N MET A 40 7.39 -0.72 0.03
CA MET A 40 6.00 -1.15 -0.22
C MET A 40 5.52 -0.77 -1.63
N ASP A 41 5.88 0.44 -2.10
CA ASP A 41 5.58 0.92 -3.45
C ASP A 41 6.18 0.01 -4.52
N LEU A 42 7.37 -0.53 -4.28
CA LEU A 42 8.01 -1.49 -5.17
C LEU A 42 7.27 -2.85 -5.18
N LEU A 43 6.86 -3.35 -4.01
CA LEU A 43 6.05 -4.58 -3.92
C LEU A 43 4.72 -4.42 -4.64
N LEU A 44 4.05 -3.28 -4.48
CA LEU A 44 2.81 -2.97 -5.19
C LEU A 44 3.04 -2.88 -6.70
N GLY A 45 4.13 -2.24 -7.14
CA GLY A 45 4.51 -2.17 -8.55
C GLY A 45 4.70 -3.55 -9.17
N VAL A 46 5.35 -4.47 -8.46
CA VAL A 46 5.51 -5.88 -8.90
C VAL A 46 4.15 -6.58 -8.93
N ALA A 47 3.37 -6.54 -7.84
CA ALA A 47 2.07 -7.22 -7.74
C ALA A 47 1.07 -6.76 -8.82
N MET A 48 1.01 -5.44 -9.07
CA MET A 48 0.20 -4.88 -10.16
C MET A 48 0.65 -5.38 -11.53
N THR A 49 1.95 -5.51 -11.75
CA THR A 49 2.52 -5.99 -13.02
C THR A 49 2.27 -7.48 -13.22
N GLU A 50 2.32 -8.28 -12.14
CA GLU A 50 2.23 -9.74 -12.19
C GLU A 50 0.79 -10.24 -12.31
N SER A 51 -0.13 -9.68 -11.54
CA SER A 51 -1.49 -10.20 -11.43
C SER A 51 -2.59 -9.13 -11.40
N SER A 52 -2.25 -7.84 -11.40
CA SER A 52 -3.20 -6.77 -11.06
C SER A 52 -3.84 -6.97 -9.68
N LEU A 53 -3.06 -7.49 -8.72
CA LEU A 53 -3.50 -7.84 -7.36
C LEU A 53 -4.52 -9.00 -7.31
N ASP A 54 -4.57 -9.89 -8.28
CA ASP A 54 -5.46 -11.05 -8.26
C ASP A 54 -4.80 -12.22 -7.50
N ALA A 55 -5.42 -12.64 -6.39
CA ALA A 55 -4.94 -13.74 -5.56
C ALA A 55 -5.12 -15.11 -6.21
N ASP A 56 -6.06 -15.24 -7.13
CA ASP A 56 -6.38 -16.49 -7.82
C ASP A 56 -5.67 -16.59 -9.19
N ALA A 57 -4.87 -15.60 -9.54
CA ALA A 57 -4.17 -15.55 -10.82
C ALA A 57 -3.27 -16.77 -11.02
N ARG A 58 -3.33 -17.33 -12.24
CA ARG A 58 -2.45 -18.39 -12.72
C ARG A 58 -1.98 -18.12 -14.14
N SER A 59 -0.67 -18.09 -14.33
CA SER A 59 -0.09 -17.91 -15.66
C SER A 59 0.12 -19.23 -16.42
N HIS A 60 0.33 -19.15 -17.74
CA HIS A 60 0.73 -20.29 -18.57
C HIS A 60 2.10 -20.87 -18.17
N ALA A 61 2.96 -20.06 -17.55
CA ALA A 61 4.25 -20.50 -17.01
C ALA A 61 4.15 -21.17 -15.62
N ASN A 62 2.93 -21.48 -15.16
CA ASN A 62 2.64 -22.07 -13.87
C ASN A 62 3.11 -21.20 -12.68
N ALA A 63 2.96 -19.89 -12.81
CA ALA A 63 3.12 -18.94 -11.72
C ALA A 63 1.73 -18.64 -11.09
N HIS A 64 1.68 -18.43 -9.77
CA HIS A 64 0.43 -18.40 -9.00
C HIS A 64 0.37 -17.25 -8.00
N GLY A 65 -0.83 -16.69 -7.83
CA GLY A 65 -1.19 -15.72 -6.82
C GLY A 65 -0.73 -14.30 -7.11
N VAL A 66 -0.88 -13.41 -6.15
CA VAL A 66 -0.65 -11.96 -6.24
C VAL A 66 0.70 -11.60 -6.84
N MET A 67 1.77 -12.27 -6.39
CA MET A 67 3.16 -12.01 -6.80
C MET A 67 3.65 -12.99 -7.85
N GLN A 68 2.78 -13.84 -8.41
CA GLN A 68 3.08 -14.82 -9.47
C GLN A 68 4.31 -15.68 -9.17
N ILE A 69 4.31 -16.34 -8.02
CA ILE A 69 5.40 -17.27 -7.62
C ILE A 69 5.34 -18.54 -8.48
N GLN A 70 6.40 -18.80 -9.22
CA GLN A 70 6.47 -19.95 -10.14
C GLN A 70 6.54 -21.27 -9.38
N TRP A 71 5.63 -22.18 -9.71
CA TRP A 71 5.62 -23.56 -9.24
C TRP A 71 6.22 -24.51 -10.28
N PRO A 72 7.04 -25.51 -9.91
CA PRO A 72 7.57 -25.73 -8.55
C PRO A 72 8.87 -24.99 -8.25
N GLY A 73 9.51 -24.35 -9.22
CA GLY A 73 10.86 -23.80 -9.14
C GLY A 73 11.05 -22.85 -7.97
N THR A 74 10.64 -21.59 -8.15
CA THR A 74 10.78 -20.54 -7.13
C THR A 74 10.03 -20.90 -5.84
N ALA A 75 8.84 -21.49 -5.95
CA ALA A 75 8.04 -21.88 -4.80
C ALA A 75 8.78 -22.86 -3.86
N ARG A 76 9.41 -23.90 -4.40
CA ARG A 76 10.18 -24.85 -3.59
C ARG A 76 11.46 -24.25 -3.01
N HIS A 77 12.14 -23.38 -3.76
CA HIS A 77 13.26 -22.60 -3.23
C HIS A 77 12.85 -21.79 -1.98
N LEU A 78 11.65 -21.21 -2.01
CA LEU A 78 11.08 -20.45 -0.89
C LEU A 78 10.44 -21.31 0.20
N GLY A 79 10.49 -22.65 0.09
CA GLY A 79 10.01 -23.58 1.11
C GLY A 79 8.55 -24.01 0.97
N VAL A 80 7.85 -23.60 -0.09
CA VAL A 80 6.46 -24.00 -0.36
C VAL A 80 6.38 -25.47 -0.74
N ARG A 81 5.48 -26.23 -0.11
CA ARG A 81 5.34 -27.67 -0.31
C ARG A 81 4.18 -28.03 -1.22
N ARG A 82 3.12 -27.22 -1.24
CA ARG A 82 1.89 -27.44 -2.02
C ARG A 82 1.52 -26.20 -2.79
N VAL A 83 1.15 -26.36 -4.04
CA VAL A 83 0.74 -25.25 -4.91
C VAL A 83 -0.43 -24.45 -4.32
N SER A 84 -1.33 -25.11 -3.58
CA SER A 84 -2.47 -24.43 -2.93
C SER A 84 -2.08 -23.37 -1.91
N GLU A 85 -0.88 -23.43 -1.35
CA GLU A 85 -0.36 -22.43 -0.42
C GLU A 85 -0.13 -21.08 -1.11
N LEU A 86 0.15 -21.08 -2.41
CA LEU A 86 0.39 -19.88 -3.21
C LEU A 86 -0.87 -19.03 -3.45
N TYR A 87 -2.06 -19.55 -3.17
CA TYR A 87 -3.32 -18.82 -3.26
C TYR A 87 -3.72 -18.13 -1.93
N ASN A 88 -2.90 -18.28 -0.87
CA ASN A 88 -3.01 -17.42 0.30
C ASN A 88 -2.32 -16.08 -0.01
N PRO A 89 -3.06 -14.96 -0.10
CA PRO A 89 -2.51 -13.70 -0.57
C PRO A 89 -1.39 -13.18 0.34
N CYS A 90 -1.53 -13.26 1.66
CA CYS A 90 -0.51 -12.78 2.59
C CYS A 90 0.78 -13.60 2.52
N LEU A 91 0.67 -14.93 2.42
CA LEU A 91 1.84 -15.79 2.21
C LEU A 91 2.49 -15.51 0.85
N ASN A 92 1.70 -15.37 -0.20
CA ASN A 92 2.22 -15.12 -1.54
C ASN A 92 2.96 -13.77 -1.64
N ILE A 93 2.42 -12.72 -0.99
CA ILE A 93 3.06 -11.40 -0.89
C ILE A 93 4.37 -11.49 -0.11
N GLU A 94 4.39 -12.19 1.01
CA GLU A 94 5.59 -12.41 1.82
C GLU A 94 6.68 -13.14 1.02
N LEU A 95 6.31 -14.23 0.34
CA LEU A 95 7.24 -15.00 -0.51
C LEU A 95 7.79 -14.15 -1.67
N GLY A 96 6.95 -13.32 -2.30
CA GLY A 96 7.36 -12.41 -3.36
C GLY A 96 8.34 -11.35 -2.87
N ALA A 97 8.09 -10.77 -1.70
CA ALA A 97 8.97 -9.78 -1.07
C ALA A 97 10.34 -10.40 -0.72
N ARG A 98 10.34 -11.58 -0.10
CA ARG A 98 11.56 -12.33 0.19
C ARG A 98 12.37 -12.63 -1.07
N TYR A 99 11.71 -13.14 -2.11
CA TYR A 99 12.38 -13.43 -3.38
C TYR A 99 12.96 -12.18 -4.03
N LEU A 100 12.23 -11.08 -4.02
CA LEU A 100 12.73 -9.81 -4.54
C LEU A 100 13.94 -9.29 -3.74
N ALA A 101 13.92 -9.42 -2.40
CA ALA A 101 15.06 -9.07 -1.56
C ALA A 101 16.31 -9.94 -1.90
N GLU A 102 16.13 -11.25 -2.07
CA GLU A 102 17.21 -12.15 -2.50
C GLU A 102 17.79 -11.74 -3.85
N LEU A 103 16.94 -11.37 -4.82
CA LEU A 103 17.39 -10.93 -6.15
C LEU A 103 18.08 -9.56 -6.11
N ARG A 104 17.62 -8.62 -5.28
CA ARG A 104 18.30 -7.34 -5.08
C ARG A 104 19.71 -7.52 -4.51
N ALA A 105 19.85 -8.41 -3.53
CA ALA A 105 21.16 -8.72 -2.97
C ALA A 105 22.10 -9.37 -4.01
N ARG A 106 21.59 -10.25 -4.88
CA ARG A 106 22.35 -10.90 -5.97
C ARG A 106 22.75 -9.93 -7.08
N ALA A 107 22.01 -8.87 -7.26
CA ALA A 107 22.23 -7.81 -8.26
C ALA A 107 23.09 -6.66 -7.72
N ASP A 108 23.76 -6.82 -6.56
CA ASP A 108 24.53 -5.77 -5.91
C ASP A 108 23.75 -4.43 -5.75
N GLY A 109 22.43 -4.54 -5.58
CA GLY A 109 21.52 -3.40 -5.44
C GLY A 109 21.00 -2.82 -6.75
N ASP A 110 21.44 -3.30 -7.92
CA ASP A 110 20.87 -2.87 -9.21
C ASP A 110 19.42 -3.36 -9.33
N LEU A 111 18.49 -2.41 -9.19
CA LEU A 111 17.07 -2.69 -9.17
C LEU A 111 16.55 -3.22 -10.52
N ASP A 112 17.04 -2.71 -11.62
CA ASP A 112 16.60 -3.14 -12.96
C ASP A 112 17.04 -4.57 -13.24
N VAL A 113 18.25 -4.94 -12.84
CA VAL A 113 18.75 -6.32 -12.90
C VAL A 113 17.97 -7.25 -11.98
N ALA A 114 17.64 -6.80 -10.77
CA ALA A 114 16.81 -7.58 -9.83
C ALA A 114 15.39 -7.82 -10.38
N LEU A 115 14.72 -6.81 -10.90
CA LEU A 115 13.41 -6.91 -11.50
C LEU A 115 13.43 -7.78 -12.78
N ALA A 116 14.43 -7.59 -13.65
CA ALA A 116 14.62 -8.46 -14.80
C ALA A 116 14.78 -9.92 -14.37
N SER A 117 15.54 -10.17 -13.30
CA SER A 117 15.77 -11.49 -12.74
C SER A 117 14.50 -12.11 -12.15
N TYR A 118 13.63 -11.30 -11.55
CA TYR A 118 12.34 -11.75 -11.04
C TYR A 118 11.49 -12.40 -12.13
N ASN A 119 11.37 -11.74 -13.28
CA ASN A 119 10.54 -12.21 -14.39
C ASN A 119 11.23 -13.21 -15.31
N TYR A 120 12.51 -13.05 -15.61
CA TYR A 120 13.27 -13.87 -16.58
C TYR A 120 14.07 -15.01 -15.92
N GLY A 121 14.15 -15.01 -14.61
CA GLY A 121 14.98 -15.90 -13.82
C GLY A 121 16.45 -15.43 -13.72
N PRO A 122 17.03 -15.47 -12.50
CA PRO A 122 18.35 -14.88 -12.22
C PRO A 122 19.46 -15.49 -13.07
N SER A 123 19.50 -16.80 -13.22
CA SER A 123 20.57 -17.47 -14.00
C SER A 123 20.57 -17.08 -15.48
N ARG A 124 19.41 -16.70 -16.05
CA ARG A 124 19.35 -16.23 -17.43
C ARG A 124 19.91 -14.82 -17.56
N ILE A 125 19.53 -13.95 -16.65
CA ILE A 125 19.99 -12.55 -16.64
C ILE A 125 21.50 -12.50 -16.38
N GLU A 126 21.99 -13.24 -15.37
CA GLU A 126 23.40 -13.33 -15.05
C GLU A 126 24.26 -13.79 -16.26
N ARG A 127 23.83 -14.84 -16.96
CA ARG A 127 24.53 -15.30 -18.18
C ARG A 127 24.50 -14.27 -19.31
N THR A 128 23.43 -13.51 -19.45
CA THR A 128 23.33 -12.44 -20.45
C THR A 128 24.36 -11.33 -20.14
N LEU A 129 24.38 -10.87 -18.90
CA LEU A 129 25.29 -9.80 -18.46
C LEU A 129 26.77 -10.27 -18.49
N ALA A 130 27.04 -11.52 -18.10
CA ALA A 130 28.40 -12.09 -18.16
C ALA A 130 28.99 -12.17 -19.59
N ARG A 131 28.13 -12.14 -20.62
CA ARG A 131 28.55 -12.03 -22.02
C ARG A 131 28.74 -10.57 -22.49
N GLY A 132 28.57 -9.59 -21.61
CA GLY A 132 28.61 -8.18 -21.97
C GLY A 132 27.38 -7.68 -22.74
N GLU A 133 26.30 -8.48 -22.77
CA GLU A 133 25.05 -8.13 -23.42
C GLU A 133 24.16 -7.28 -22.50
N SER A 134 23.35 -6.41 -23.08
CA SER A 134 22.33 -5.68 -22.31
C SER A 134 21.16 -6.58 -21.91
N LEU A 135 20.34 -6.14 -20.95
CA LEU A 135 19.10 -6.83 -20.61
C LEU A 135 18.22 -7.07 -21.86
N PRO A 136 17.59 -8.24 -21.97
CA PRO A 136 16.67 -8.53 -23.09
C PRO A 136 15.52 -7.50 -23.15
N ASP A 137 15.06 -7.15 -24.34
CA ASP A 137 14.02 -6.13 -24.52
C ASP A 137 12.71 -6.46 -23.78
N GLY A 138 12.36 -7.74 -23.68
CA GLY A 138 11.20 -8.15 -22.87
C GLY A 138 11.42 -7.89 -21.37
N ALA A 139 12.64 -8.09 -20.86
CA ALA A 139 12.98 -7.78 -19.48
C ALA A 139 12.94 -6.27 -19.24
N LYS A 140 13.49 -5.45 -20.16
CA LYS A 140 13.39 -3.99 -20.09
C LYS A 140 11.94 -3.50 -20.04
N ARG A 141 11.06 -4.09 -20.89
CA ARG A 141 9.62 -3.77 -20.85
C ARG A 141 8.95 -4.18 -19.54
N TYR A 142 9.34 -5.30 -18.95
CA TYR A 142 8.83 -5.69 -17.63
C TYR A 142 9.26 -4.69 -16.55
N VAL A 143 10.54 -4.34 -16.49
CA VAL A 143 11.07 -3.32 -15.58
C VAL A 143 10.31 -2.01 -15.72
N ALA A 144 10.13 -1.53 -16.95
CA ALA A 144 9.40 -0.28 -17.20
C ALA A 144 7.95 -0.32 -16.69
N ARG A 145 7.24 -1.46 -16.84
CA ARG A 145 5.88 -1.61 -16.29
C ARG A 145 5.86 -1.58 -14.76
N VAL A 146 6.80 -2.29 -14.12
CA VAL A 146 6.92 -2.26 -12.65
C VAL A 146 7.17 -0.85 -12.16
N GLN A 147 8.09 -0.12 -12.79
CA GLN A 147 8.41 1.27 -12.42
C GLN A 147 7.20 2.22 -12.64
N ALA A 148 6.42 2.01 -13.70
CA ALA A 148 5.21 2.79 -13.94
C ALA A 148 4.14 2.55 -12.85
N HIS A 149 3.88 1.29 -12.48
CA HIS A 149 2.96 0.97 -11.38
C HIS A 149 3.48 1.44 -10.02
N ARG A 150 4.81 1.39 -9.81
CA ARG A 150 5.46 1.94 -8.63
C ARG A 150 5.22 3.44 -8.50
N ALA A 151 5.41 4.20 -9.57
CA ALA A 151 5.13 5.64 -9.59
C ALA A 151 3.65 5.94 -9.25
N GLN A 152 2.70 5.19 -9.81
CA GLN A 152 1.28 5.33 -9.46
C GLN A 152 1.00 5.06 -7.98
N ALA A 153 1.70 4.09 -7.37
CA ALA A 153 1.56 3.82 -5.93
C ALA A 153 2.13 4.95 -5.07
N LEU A 154 3.19 5.62 -5.52
CA LEU A 154 3.77 6.80 -4.87
C LEU A 154 2.84 8.01 -5.00
N ASP A 155 2.30 8.30 -6.19
CA ASP A 155 1.34 9.38 -6.42
C ASP A 155 0.10 9.22 -5.52
N ALA A 156 -0.44 7.99 -5.42
CA ALA A 156 -1.53 7.70 -4.49
C ALA A 156 -1.14 7.94 -3.01
N GLY A 157 0.13 7.75 -2.67
CA GLY A 157 0.68 8.11 -1.36
C GLY A 157 0.75 9.63 -1.14
N GLU A 158 1.15 10.39 -2.16
CA GLU A 158 1.17 11.86 -2.10
C GLU A 158 -0.23 12.46 -1.95
N ASP A 159 -1.24 11.92 -2.66
CA ASP A 159 -2.64 12.28 -2.47
C ASP A 159 -3.09 12.01 -1.02
N ALA A 160 -2.68 10.88 -0.43
CA ALA A 160 -2.99 10.58 0.96
C ALA A 160 -2.29 11.53 1.96
N VAL A 161 -1.06 11.99 1.64
CA VAL A 161 -0.37 13.04 2.42
C VAL A 161 -1.14 14.34 2.33
N ALA A 162 -1.53 14.77 1.13
CA ALA A 162 -2.27 16.01 0.93
C ALA A 162 -3.61 15.98 1.69
N ALA A 163 -4.36 14.87 1.61
CA ALA A 163 -5.61 14.68 2.34
C ALA A 163 -5.41 14.69 3.87
N ALA A 164 -4.33 14.10 4.38
CA ALA A 164 -4.01 14.10 5.81
C ALA A 164 -3.58 15.50 6.28
N LEU A 165 -2.81 16.25 5.46
CA LEU A 165 -2.41 17.63 5.76
C LEU A 165 -3.61 18.58 5.82
N ALA A 166 -4.64 18.36 5.01
CA ALA A 166 -5.89 19.12 5.04
C ALA A 166 -6.60 19.00 6.40
N ASN A 167 -6.37 17.95 7.17
CA ASN A 167 -6.92 17.71 8.50
C ASN A 167 -6.02 18.18 9.66
N VAL A 168 -4.84 18.76 9.37
CA VAL A 168 -3.94 19.28 10.42
C VAL A 168 -4.63 20.42 11.19
N GLY A 169 -4.67 20.27 12.52
CA GLY A 169 -5.33 21.24 13.42
C GLY A 169 -6.84 21.08 13.56
N ASP A 170 -7.46 20.20 12.78
CA ASP A 170 -8.89 19.86 12.91
C ASP A 170 -9.12 18.77 13.97
N ASP A 171 -10.36 18.72 14.47
CA ASP A 171 -10.80 17.70 15.40
C ASP A 171 -11.06 16.40 14.63
N LEU A 172 -10.12 15.45 14.69
CA LEU A 172 -10.20 14.17 13.97
C LEU A 172 -11.27 13.24 14.55
N LEU A 173 -11.40 13.20 15.89
CA LEU A 173 -12.31 12.35 16.61
C LEU A 173 -12.91 13.09 17.79
N ASN A 174 -14.20 12.86 18.07
CA ASN A 174 -14.91 13.45 19.21
C ASN A 174 -15.39 12.37 20.18
N PHE A 175 -15.19 12.60 21.46
CA PHE A 175 -15.56 11.69 22.55
C PHE A 175 -16.32 12.45 23.64
N ARG A 176 -17.39 11.83 24.17
CA ARG A 176 -18.11 12.39 25.32
C ARG A 176 -17.26 12.43 26.61
N HIS A 177 -16.30 11.48 26.75
CA HIS A 177 -15.52 11.29 27.96
C HIS A 177 -14.03 11.49 27.69
N ALA A 178 -13.35 12.30 28.51
CA ALA A 178 -11.91 12.60 28.41
C ALA A 178 -11.04 11.35 28.34
N PHE A 179 -11.27 10.38 29.23
CA PHE A 179 -10.44 9.18 29.31
C PHE A 179 -10.41 8.36 27.98
N ARG A 180 -11.49 8.42 27.18
CA ARG A 180 -11.53 7.75 25.86
C ARG A 180 -10.68 8.50 24.84
N ALA A 181 -10.79 9.84 24.82
CA ALA A 181 -9.97 10.68 23.96
C ALA A 181 -8.48 10.51 24.29
N GLU A 182 -8.13 10.53 25.59
CA GLU A 182 -6.75 10.35 26.07
C GLU A 182 -6.17 8.97 25.68
N ARG A 183 -6.94 7.90 25.82
CA ARG A 183 -6.49 6.56 25.40
C ARG A 183 -6.27 6.45 23.90
N VAL A 184 -7.13 7.06 23.10
CA VAL A 184 -7.00 7.07 21.65
C VAL A 184 -5.82 7.93 21.24
N ALA A 185 -5.67 9.14 21.77
CA ALA A 185 -4.52 10.00 21.51
C ALA A 185 -3.19 9.31 21.89
N ALA A 186 -3.12 8.65 23.05
CA ALA A 186 -1.95 7.88 23.46
C ALA A 186 -1.64 6.73 22.51
N SER A 187 -2.66 5.99 22.06
CA SER A 187 -2.51 4.89 21.09
C SER A 187 -2.01 5.38 19.74
N LEU A 188 -2.53 6.52 19.26
CA LEU A 188 -2.08 7.14 18.01
C LEU A 188 -0.64 7.65 18.15
N ASN A 189 -0.30 8.36 19.22
CA ASN A 189 1.06 8.84 19.49
C ASN A 189 2.12 7.71 19.56
N ALA A 190 1.72 6.49 19.90
CA ALA A 190 2.60 5.32 19.88
C ALA A 190 2.85 4.74 18.47
N GLN A 191 2.05 5.13 17.49
CA GLN A 191 2.07 4.60 16.12
C GLN A 191 2.63 5.58 15.08
N PHE A 192 2.69 6.86 15.41
CA PHE A 192 3.08 7.93 14.50
C PHE A 192 4.33 8.65 15.01
N GLU A 193 5.26 8.93 14.12
CA GLU A 193 6.52 9.59 14.44
C GLU A 193 6.53 11.07 14.04
N SER A 194 5.86 11.43 12.94
CA SER A 194 5.81 12.80 12.40
C SER A 194 4.50 13.54 12.72
N ALA A 195 3.63 12.94 13.52
CA ALA A 195 2.38 13.54 13.97
C ALA A 195 2.18 13.37 15.47
N ARG A 196 1.60 14.38 16.12
CA ARG A 196 1.14 14.35 17.50
C ARG A 196 -0.36 14.48 17.59
N PHE A 197 -0.93 13.72 18.51
CA PHE A 197 -2.37 13.72 18.78
C PHE A 197 -2.59 14.24 20.20
N GLU A 198 -3.29 15.37 20.29
CA GLU A 198 -3.61 16.03 21.55
C GLU A 198 -5.11 16.00 21.82
N VAL A 199 -5.48 15.98 23.11
CA VAL A 199 -6.88 16.07 23.50
C VAL A 199 -7.23 17.53 23.76
N VAL A 200 -8.26 18.02 23.07
CA VAL A 200 -8.79 19.36 23.22
C VAL A 200 -10.17 19.28 23.86
N ALA A 201 -10.34 19.91 25.03
CA ALA A 201 -11.64 20.00 25.68
C ALA A 201 -12.60 20.92 24.89
N ARG A 202 -13.86 20.49 24.76
CA ARG A 202 -15.01 21.24 24.22
C ARG A 202 -16.07 21.34 25.32
N GLU A 203 -17.11 22.16 25.09
CA GLU A 203 -18.20 22.36 26.09
C GLU A 203 -18.79 21.03 26.57
N ASP A 204 -19.14 20.13 25.63
CA ASP A 204 -19.80 18.85 25.92
C ASP A 204 -19.03 17.61 25.43
N SER A 205 -17.78 17.78 25.01
CA SER A 205 -16.98 16.69 24.40
C SER A 205 -15.47 16.91 24.55
N HIS A 206 -14.72 15.92 24.10
CA HIS A 206 -13.25 15.96 24.05
C HIS A 206 -12.83 15.51 22.65
N ALA A 207 -12.16 16.40 21.94
CA ALA A 207 -11.65 16.12 20.60
C ALA A 207 -10.22 15.62 20.62
N VAL A 208 -9.90 14.66 19.76
CA VAL A 208 -8.50 14.33 19.42
C VAL A 208 -8.13 15.11 18.19
N ARG A 209 -7.10 15.94 18.29
CA ARG A 209 -6.59 16.79 17.23
C ARG A 209 -5.20 16.39 16.84
N MET A 210 -4.92 16.40 15.54
CA MET A 210 -3.58 16.12 15.00
C MET A 210 -2.77 17.41 14.84
N ARG A 211 -1.46 17.31 15.14
CA ARG A 211 -0.43 18.28 14.75
C ARG A 211 0.71 17.56 14.07
N VAL A 212 1.24 18.16 13.02
CA VAL A 212 2.48 17.68 12.39
C VAL A 212 3.68 18.14 13.20
N GLU A 213 4.60 17.22 13.50
CA GLU A 213 5.89 17.53 14.12
C GLU A 213 6.94 17.74 13.02
N GLY A 214 7.50 18.96 12.95
CA GLY A 214 8.46 19.36 11.92
C GLY A 214 7.79 20.00 10.70
N ASP A 215 8.50 19.95 9.56
CA ASP A 215 8.11 20.69 8.34
C ASP A 215 7.05 19.95 7.50
N ALA A 216 6.90 18.63 7.67
CA ALA A 216 5.94 17.82 6.92
C ALA A 216 5.57 16.51 7.62
N LEU A 217 4.37 16.00 7.31
CA LEU A 217 3.95 14.65 7.66
C LEU A 217 4.70 13.64 6.78
N SER A 218 5.23 12.57 7.40
CA SER A 218 5.88 11.51 6.64
C SER A 218 4.89 10.75 5.75
N MET A 219 5.34 10.26 4.59
CA MET A 219 4.54 9.42 3.70
C MET A 219 3.97 8.17 4.41
N ALA A 220 4.77 7.57 5.31
CA ALA A 220 4.34 6.42 6.08
C ALA A 220 3.20 6.76 7.03
N ASP A 221 3.30 7.89 7.73
CA ASP A 221 2.27 8.35 8.66
C ASP A 221 1.00 8.81 7.93
N ALA A 222 1.12 9.51 6.81
CA ALA A 222 -0.02 9.88 5.99
C ALA A 222 -0.79 8.65 5.48
N SER A 223 -0.06 7.64 5.00
CA SER A 223 -0.67 6.37 4.57
C SER A 223 -1.38 5.65 5.71
N ARG A 224 -0.84 5.69 6.94
CA ARG A 224 -1.50 5.13 8.12
C ARG A 224 -2.77 5.90 8.49
N LEU A 225 -2.73 7.24 8.46
CA LEU A 225 -3.91 8.07 8.72
C LEU A 225 -5.03 7.77 7.73
N ALA A 226 -4.72 7.70 6.44
CA ALA A 226 -5.67 7.32 5.41
C ALA A 226 -6.27 5.92 5.65
N ALA A 227 -5.44 4.94 6.06
CA ALA A 227 -5.89 3.59 6.40
C ALA A 227 -6.80 3.55 7.64
N LEU A 228 -6.68 4.52 8.55
CA LEU A 228 -7.56 4.70 9.71
C LEU A 228 -8.85 5.49 9.37
N GLY A 229 -9.01 5.91 8.12
CA GLY A 229 -10.19 6.65 7.66
C GLY A 229 -10.11 8.16 7.87
N PHE A 230 -8.96 8.71 8.21
CA PHE A 230 -8.74 10.16 8.31
C PHE A 230 -8.47 10.76 6.92
N THR A 231 -9.49 10.74 6.06
CA THR A 231 -9.48 11.36 4.73
C THR A 231 -10.47 12.52 4.69
N GLU A 232 -10.35 13.42 3.69
CA GLU A 232 -11.24 14.58 3.52
C GLU A 232 -12.75 14.25 3.52
N ASP A 233 -13.10 13.02 3.11
CA ASP A 233 -14.49 12.57 2.99
C ASP A 233 -15.10 12.02 4.30
N ALA A 234 -14.40 12.08 5.41
CA ALA A 234 -14.86 11.57 6.72
C ALA A 234 -15.62 12.63 7.56
N ARG A 235 -16.07 13.73 6.95
CA ARG A 235 -16.88 14.78 7.58
C ARG A 235 -18.38 14.59 7.36
#